data_831776c3e1680f928207cb1d7b78c1d1
#
_entry.id   831776c3e1680f928207cb1d7b78c1d1
#
_cell.length_a   1.000
_cell.length_b   1.000
_cell.length_c   1.000
_cell.angle_alpha   90.00
_cell.angle_beta   90.00
_cell.angle_gamma   90.00
#
_symmetry.space_group_name_H-M   'P 1'
#
loop_
_entity.id
_entity.type
_entity.pdbx_description
1 polymer ?
#
loop_
_entity_poly.entity_id
_entity_poly.type
_entity_poly.pdbx_seq_one_letter_code
_entity_poly.pdbx_strand_id
1 'polypeptide(L)'
;EYISIHKRLFTGIYPHAGKIRDYNITKKEWVLDGETVLYGSAAELRETLNYDFFQERNYSYKGLSIDEVIHHLALFVSRLWQIHIFSEGNTRTTAVFFIKYLRTLGFDATNDIFAEHAWYFRNALVRANYNELKNGIYETTEFLELFLRNLLLGEENELRNRALHLRRAFQNYKKPNIGTEKPNIDSERLYVEDVKTVYTGSRREFTKKTVFHIKKMYAAFGVKSIFGRSDAEAVLGLKATSTSELLKKLLEAKIIKPVSGYGKGKYRFSEIEVLEVLCEKQ
;
A
#
# COMPACT_ATOMS: atom_id res chain seq x y z
N GLU A 1 19.68 -14.91 -16.59
CA GLU A 1 18.34 -15.54 -16.56
C GLU A 1 17.24 -14.56 -16.96
N TYR A 2 17.15 -13.34 -16.43
CA TYR A 2 16.10 -12.37 -16.72
C TYR A 2 15.92 -12.09 -18.22
N ILE A 3 17.01 -11.83 -18.93
CA ILE A 3 17.02 -11.62 -20.40
C ILE A 3 16.59 -12.89 -21.15
N SER A 4 17.01 -14.07 -20.69
CA SER A 4 16.63 -15.33 -21.35
C SER A 4 15.15 -15.67 -21.16
N ILE A 5 14.54 -15.28 -20.04
CA ILE A 5 13.10 -15.37 -19.84
C ILE A 5 12.36 -14.53 -20.89
N HIS A 6 12.76 -13.26 -21.07
CA HIS A 6 12.14 -12.41 -22.09
C HIS A 6 12.29 -13.01 -23.49
N LYS A 7 13.50 -13.49 -23.83
CA LYS A 7 13.73 -14.15 -25.11
C LYS A 7 12.77 -15.33 -25.33
N ARG A 8 12.63 -16.21 -24.33
CA ARG A 8 11.75 -17.39 -24.42
C ARG A 8 10.27 -17.04 -24.52
N LEU A 9 9.82 -16.03 -23.79
CA LEU A 9 8.42 -15.60 -23.80
C LEU A 9 8.00 -14.95 -25.11
N PHE A 10 8.91 -14.27 -25.79
CA PHE A 10 8.58 -13.38 -26.90
C PHE A 10 9.23 -13.76 -28.25
N THR A 11 10.00 -14.83 -28.32
CA THR A 11 10.47 -15.38 -29.62
C THR A 11 9.27 -15.71 -30.51
N GLY A 12 9.27 -15.18 -31.73
CA GLY A 12 8.15 -15.32 -32.66
C GLY A 12 7.03 -14.29 -32.49
N ILE A 13 7.07 -13.51 -31.41
CA ILE A 13 6.09 -12.42 -31.14
C ILE A 13 6.73 -11.06 -31.41
N TYR A 14 7.93 -10.82 -30.90
CA TYR A 14 8.65 -9.57 -31.08
C TYR A 14 10.00 -9.78 -31.75
N PRO A 15 10.39 -8.94 -32.74
CA PRO A 15 11.71 -9.03 -33.39
C PRO A 15 12.85 -8.69 -32.45
N HIS A 16 12.57 -8.03 -31.33
CA HIS A 16 13.53 -7.64 -30.30
C HIS A 16 13.50 -8.57 -29.07
N ALA A 17 12.97 -9.78 -29.19
CA ALA A 17 12.92 -10.74 -28.09
C ALA A 17 14.32 -11.03 -27.51
N GLY A 18 14.51 -10.74 -26.21
CA GLY A 18 15.79 -10.88 -25.50
C GLY A 18 16.80 -9.76 -25.78
N LYS A 19 16.45 -8.70 -26.50
CA LYS A 19 17.31 -7.54 -26.72
C LYS A 19 17.02 -6.43 -25.74
N ILE A 20 18.04 -5.89 -25.10
CA ILE A 20 17.95 -4.68 -24.27
C ILE A 20 17.73 -3.51 -25.23
N ARG A 21 16.81 -2.58 -24.84
CA ARG A 21 16.59 -1.36 -25.61
C ARG A 21 17.81 -0.43 -25.57
N ASP A 22 17.97 0.35 -26.59
CA ASP A 22 19.04 1.33 -26.78
C ASP A 22 18.55 2.78 -26.83
N TYR A 23 17.30 3.01 -26.42
CA TYR A 23 16.66 4.33 -26.37
C TYR A 23 15.89 4.53 -25.05
N ASN A 24 15.74 5.79 -24.62
CA ASN A 24 14.94 6.15 -23.46
C ASN A 24 13.45 6.05 -23.77
N ILE A 25 12.66 5.68 -22.77
CA ILE A 25 11.22 5.50 -22.89
C ILE A 25 10.48 6.37 -21.90
N THR A 26 9.27 6.76 -22.28
CA THR A 26 8.28 7.41 -21.43
C THR A 26 6.93 6.77 -21.72
N LYS A 27 6.20 6.39 -20.68
CA LYS A 27 4.88 5.76 -20.80
C LYS A 27 3.88 6.51 -19.93
N LYS A 28 2.77 6.90 -20.51
CA LYS A 28 1.65 7.45 -19.74
C LYS A 28 0.98 6.35 -18.95
N GLU A 29 0.89 6.54 -17.64
CA GLU A 29 0.33 5.56 -16.73
C GLU A 29 -1.07 5.99 -16.28
N TRP A 30 -2.08 5.13 -16.50
CA TRP A 30 -3.45 5.40 -16.09
C TRP A 30 -3.55 5.67 -14.58
N VAL A 31 -2.88 4.88 -13.76
CA VAL A 31 -2.91 5.00 -12.29
C VAL A 31 -2.31 6.31 -11.79
N LEU A 32 -1.48 6.96 -12.60
CA LEU A 32 -0.86 8.26 -12.34
C LEU A 32 -1.58 9.44 -13.04
N ASP A 33 -2.81 9.23 -13.50
CA ASP A 33 -3.57 10.24 -14.23
C ASP A 33 -2.88 10.73 -15.53
N GLY A 34 -2.13 9.85 -16.18
CA GLY A 34 -1.41 10.13 -17.41
C GLY A 34 0.05 10.59 -17.22
N GLU A 35 0.51 10.73 -15.98
CA GLU A 35 1.93 10.94 -15.67
C GLU A 35 2.75 9.67 -15.90
N THR A 36 4.06 9.76 -15.77
CA THR A 36 5.02 8.69 -16.07
C THR A 36 5.91 8.37 -14.88
N VAL A 37 6.37 7.12 -14.80
CA VAL A 37 7.49 6.73 -13.93
C VAL A 37 8.80 7.09 -14.61
N LEU A 38 9.81 7.44 -13.84
CA LEU A 38 11.17 7.59 -14.33
C LEU A 38 11.78 6.20 -14.54
N TYR A 39 11.91 5.78 -15.79
CA TYR A 39 12.54 4.51 -16.17
C TYR A 39 14.05 4.63 -16.29
N GLY A 40 14.77 3.51 -16.22
CA GLY A 40 16.22 3.46 -16.34
C GLY A 40 16.74 4.10 -17.65
N SER A 41 17.89 4.77 -17.56
CA SER A 41 18.58 5.35 -18.72
C SER A 41 19.06 4.26 -19.67
N ALA A 42 18.83 4.43 -20.98
CA ALA A 42 19.26 3.45 -21.99
C ALA A 42 20.77 3.16 -21.95
N ALA A 43 21.57 4.15 -21.58
CA ALA A 43 23.03 4.01 -21.49
C ALA A 43 23.49 3.08 -20.34
N GLU A 44 22.66 2.91 -19.29
CA GLU A 44 23.08 2.26 -18.03
C GLU A 44 22.24 1.01 -17.69
N LEU A 45 21.35 0.58 -18.57
CA LEU A 45 20.37 -0.49 -18.27
C LEU A 45 21.02 -1.80 -17.83
N ARG A 46 22.12 -2.18 -18.46
CA ARG A 46 22.81 -3.44 -18.14
C ARG A 46 23.54 -3.36 -16.79
N GLU A 47 24.18 -2.24 -16.54
CA GLU A 47 24.90 -1.96 -15.30
C GLU A 47 23.92 -1.89 -14.12
N THR A 48 22.82 -1.17 -14.28
CA THR A 48 21.75 -1.07 -13.26
C THR A 48 21.14 -2.44 -12.97
N LEU A 49 20.84 -3.23 -14.01
CA LEU A 49 20.32 -4.58 -13.83
C LEU A 49 21.30 -5.50 -13.07
N ASN A 50 22.59 -5.43 -13.42
CA ASN A 50 23.63 -6.21 -12.75
C ASN A 50 23.79 -5.77 -11.29
N TYR A 51 23.72 -4.47 -11.03
CA TYR A 51 23.80 -3.91 -9.69
C TYR A 51 22.64 -4.41 -8.79
N ASP A 52 21.37 -4.32 -9.25
CA ASP A 52 20.23 -4.78 -8.48
C ASP A 52 20.30 -6.27 -8.19
N PHE A 53 20.71 -7.09 -9.17
CA PHE A 53 20.92 -8.51 -8.93
C PHE A 53 22.12 -8.82 -8.02
N PHE A 54 23.13 -7.97 -8.01
CA PHE A 54 24.24 -8.11 -7.07
C PHE A 54 23.80 -7.79 -5.65
N GLN A 55 23.05 -6.70 -5.44
CA GLN A 55 22.51 -6.34 -4.14
C GLN A 55 21.60 -7.46 -3.59
N GLU A 56 20.69 -7.97 -4.42
CA GLU A 56 19.76 -9.03 -4.02
C GLU A 56 20.48 -10.34 -3.66
N ARG A 57 21.50 -10.73 -4.41
CA ARG A 57 22.28 -11.93 -4.10
C ARG A 57 23.06 -11.85 -2.80
N ASN A 58 23.42 -10.63 -2.36
CA ASN A 58 24.13 -10.39 -1.10
C ASN A 58 23.18 -10.07 0.05
N TYR A 59 21.88 -9.99 -0.20
CA TYR A 59 20.88 -9.75 0.82
C TYR A 59 20.63 -11.02 1.64
N SER A 60 20.54 -10.87 2.97
CA SER A 60 20.29 -11.98 3.89
C SER A 60 18.87 -11.94 4.42
N TYR A 61 18.10 -12.95 4.11
CA TYR A 61 16.75 -13.16 4.66
C TYR A 61 16.75 -13.80 6.05
N LYS A 62 17.94 -14.19 6.58
CA LYS A 62 18.05 -14.90 7.85
C LYS A 62 17.64 -14.00 9.02
N GLY A 63 16.67 -14.47 9.79
CA GLY A 63 16.21 -13.78 11.01
C GLY A 63 15.18 -12.67 10.77
N LEU A 64 14.77 -12.45 9.53
CA LEU A 64 13.70 -11.50 9.21
C LEU A 64 12.32 -12.10 9.50
N SER A 65 11.41 -11.25 9.95
CA SER A 65 9.98 -11.56 9.99
C SER A 65 9.42 -11.69 8.57
N ILE A 66 8.26 -12.35 8.43
CA ILE A 66 7.61 -12.47 7.12
C ILE A 66 7.24 -11.11 6.53
N ASP A 67 6.88 -10.12 7.35
CA ASP A 67 6.56 -8.78 6.90
C ASP A 67 7.78 -8.05 6.34
N GLU A 68 8.94 -8.18 6.99
CA GLU A 68 10.22 -7.65 6.48
C GLU A 68 10.62 -8.32 5.16
N VAL A 69 10.40 -9.63 5.05
CA VAL A 69 10.63 -10.38 3.80
C VAL A 69 9.72 -9.87 2.68
N ILE A 70 8.42 -9.73 2.93
CA ILE A 70 7.45 -9.22 1.95
C ILE A 70 7.80 -7.80 1.52
N HIS A 71 8.12 -6.93 2.47
CA HIS A 71 8.53 -5.55 2.19
C HIS A 71 9.78 -5.50 1.29
N HIS A 72 10.83 -6.26 1.64
CA HIS A 72 12.04 -6.34 0.83
C HIS A 72 11.77 -6.88 -0.58
N LEU A 73 10.98 -7.94 -0.70
CA LEU A 73 10.59 -8.53 -1.99
C LEU A 73 9.79 -7.53 -2.85
N ALA A 74 8.91 -6.73 -2.24
CA ALA A 74 8.19 -5.67 -2.92
C ALA A 74 9.13 -4.58 -3.45
N LEU A 75 10.10 -4.15 -2.64
CA LEU A 75 11.14 -3.21 -3.07
C LEU A 75 12.00 -3.77 -4.19
N PHE A 76 12.49 -4.99 -4.07
CA PHE A 76 13.31 -5.64 -5.09
C PHE A 76 12.58 -5.76 -6.43
N VAL A 77 11.37 -6.32 -6.44
CA VAL A 77 10.63 -6.51 -7.68
C VAL A 77 10.23 -5.19 -8.33
N SER A 78 9.93 -4.15 -7.55
CA SER A 78 9.59 -2.83 -8.06
C SER A 78 10.77 -2.15 -8.74
N ARG A 79 11.96 -2.17 -8.13
CA ARG A 79 13.20 -1.63 -8.70
C ARG A 79 13.60 -2.35 -9.97
N LEU A 80 13.59 -3.70 -9.95
CA LEU A 80 13.85 -4.52 -11.12
C LEU A 80 12.93 -4.17 -12.29
N TRP A 81 11.63 -3.97 -12.02
CA TRP A 81 10.67 -3.54 -13.04
C TRP A 81 10.92 -2.11 -13.53
N GLN A 82 11.33 -1.18 -12.66
CA GLN A 82 11.60 0.21 -13.00
C GLN A 82 12.74 0.38 -14.00
N ILE A 83 13.74 -0.49 -13.99
CA ILE A 83 14.82 -0.47 -14.99
C ILE A 83 14.23 -0.53 -16.40
N HIS A 84 13.18 -1.31 -16.60
CA HIS A 84 12.40 -1.40 -17.85
C HIS A 84 13.30 -1.65 -19.07
N ILE A 85 14.13 -2.70 -18.98
CA ILE A 85 15.24 -2.92 -19.92
C ILE A 85 14.81 -3.32 -21.34
N PHE A 86 13.56 -3.74 -21.53
CA PHE A 86 13.04 -4.13 -22.84
C PHE A 86 12.11 -3.06 -23.42
N SER A 87 11.98 -3.03 -24.75
CA SER A 87 11.03 -2.16 -25.44
C SER A 87 9.58 -2.48 -25.05
N GLU A 88 9.25 -3.78 -24.96
CA GLU A 88 7.96 -4.30 -24.54
C GLU A 88 8.12 -5.56 -23.68
N GLY A 89 7.05 -6.00 -22.99
CA GLY A 89 7.05 -7.26 -22.24
C GLY A 89 7.70 -7.22 -20.85
N ASN A 90 8.11 -6.03 -20.35
CA ASN A 90 8.80 -5.90 -19.08
C ASN A 90 7.99 -6.49 -17.90
N THR A 91 6.73 -6.12 -17.73
CA THR A 91 5.90 -6.61 -16.60
C THR A 91 5.73 -8.13 -16.62
N ARG A 92 5.49 -8.73 -17.79
CA ARG A 92 5.36 -10.20 -17.93
C ARG A 92 6.68 -10.91 -17.64
N THR A 93 7.80 -10.36 -18.11
CA THR A 93 9.13 -10.90 -17.80
C THR A 93 9.43 -10.83 -16.32
N THR A 94 9.14 -9.68 -15.70
CA THR A 94 9.31 -9.48 -14.25
C THR A 94 8.47 -10.48 -13.47
N ALA A 95 7.20 -10.67 -13.81
CA ALA A 95 6.32 -11.63 -13.13
C ALA A 95 6.87 -13.06 -13.21
N VAL A 96 7.22 -13.53 -14.40
CA VAL A 96 7.78 -14.89 -14.58
C VAL A 96 9.12 -15.07 -13.87
N PHE A 97 9.99 -14.08 -13.94
CA PHE A 97 11.25 -14.10 -13.19
C PHE A 97 10.98 -14.16 -11.70
N PHE A 98 10.06 -13.33 -11.19
CA PHE A 98 9.77 -13.21 -9.78
C PHE A 98 9.15 -14.50 -9.21
N ILE A 99 8.23 -15.14 -9.92
CA ILE A 99 7.71 -16.47 -9.55
C ILE A 99 8.85 -17.48 -9.40
N LYS A 100 9.76 -17.52 -10.37
CA LYS A 100 10.92 -18.42 -10.29
C LYS A 100 11.83 -18.09 -9.12
N TYR A 101 12.06 -16.81 -8.88
CA TYR A 101 12.88 -16.34 -7.76
C TYR A 101 12.27 -16.71 -6.41
N LEU A 102 10.99 -16.46 -6.21
CA LEU A 102 10.25 -16.84 -5.00
C LEU A 102 10.35 -18.35 -4.71
N ARG A 103 10.28 -19.18 -5.75
CA ARG A 103 10.47 -20.63 -5.61
C ARG A 103 11.87 -20.99 -5.14
N THR A 104 12.91 -20.24 -5.52
CA THR A 104 14.28 -20.49 -4.98
C THR A 104 14.40 -20.12 -3.51
N LEU A 105 13.53 -19.24 -3.00
CA LEU A 105 13.42 -18.88 -1.59
C LEU A 105 12.53 -19.85 -0.79
N GLY A 106 11.94 -20.85 -1.44
CA GLY A 106 11.11 -21.88 -0.81
C GLY A 106 9.60 -21.59 -0.79
N PHE A 107 9.14 -20.51 -1.43
CA PHE A 107 7.71 -20.20 -1.53
C PHE A 107 7.03 -21.00 -2.65
N ASP A 108 5.79 -21.43 -2.42
CA ASP A 108 4.94 -22.05 -3.44
C ASP A 108 4.22 -20.99 -4.27
N ALA A 109 5.00 -20.28 -5.10
CA ALA A 109 4.45 -19.22 -5.94
C ALA A 109 3.98 -19.78 -7.29
N THR A 110 2.70 -19.52 -7.63
CA THR A 110 2.08 -19.90 -8.90
C THR A 110 1.81 -18.68 -9.79
N ASN A 111 1.36 -18.91 -11.03
CA ASN A 111 1.00 -17.83 -11.94
C ASN A 111 -0.45 -17.35 -11.76
N ASP A 112 -1.26 -18.03 -10.96
CA ASP A 112 -2.71 -17.84 -10.94
C ASP A 112 -3.10 -16.42 -10.53
N ILE A 113 -2.57 -15.93 -9.41
CA ILE A 113 -2.84 -14.57 -8.95
C ILE A 113 -2.27 -13.50 -9.91
N PHE A 114 -1.15 -13.78 -10.58
CA PHE A 114 -0.60 -12.87 -11.60
C PHE A 114 -1.50 -12.81 -12.85
N ALA A 115 -2.11 -13.92 -13.24
CA ALA A 115 -3.04 -13.96 -14.36
C ALA A 115 -4.36 -13.24 -14.02
N GLU A 116 -4.91 -13.49 -12.83
CA GLU A 116 -6.16 -12.89 -12.36
C GLU A 116 -6.02 -11.39 -12.11
N HIS A 117 -4.92 -10.97 -11.52
CA HIS A 117 -4.68 -9.59 -11.09
C HIS A 117 -3.51 -8.91 -11.83
N ALA A 118 -3.27 -9.28 -13.11
CA ALA A 118 -2.15 -8.74 -13.91
C ALA A 118 -2.14 -7.20 -13.97
N TRP A 119 -3.31 -6.58 -14.09
CA TRP A 119 -3.45 -5.13 -14.14
C TRP A 119 -3.18 -4.48 -12.78
N TYR A 120 -3.60 -5.11 -11.69
CA TYR A 120 -3.28 -4.65 -10.34
C TYR A 120 -1.79 -4.73 -10.07
N PHE A 121 -1.15 -5.86 -10.34
CA PHE A 121 0.30 -6.04 -10.17
C PHE A 121 1.09 -4.98 -10.93
N ARG A 122 0.75 -4.72 -12.20
CA ARG A 122 1.38 -3.66 -12.99
C ARG A 122 1.20 -2.27 -12.38
N ASN A 123 -0.01 -1.92 -11.95
CA ASN A 123 -0.29 -0.62 -11.35
C ASN A 123 0.39 -0.46 -9.98
N ALA A 124 0.52 -1.54 -9.21
CA ALA A 124 1.25 -1.55 -7.95
C ALA A 124 2.75 -1.29 -8.16
N LEU A 125 3.36 -1.89 -9.20
CA LEU A 125 4.74 -1.58 -9.62
C LEU A 125 4.91 -0.11 -10.00
N VAL A 126 3.94 0.48 -10.71
CA VAL A 126 3.95 1.91 -11.05
C VAL A 126 3.91 2.78 -9.78
N ARG A 127 3.00 2.47 -8.84
CA ARG A 127 2.86 3.22 -7.58
C ARG A 127 4.09 3.12 -6.68
N ALA A 128 4.79 1.99 -6.71
CA ALA A 128 6.01 1.77 -5.95
C ALA A 128 7.22 2.57 -6.48
N ASN A 129 7.11 3.21 -7.65
CA ASN A 129 8.18 3.93 -8.32
C ASN A 129 7.80 5.36 -8.74
N TYR A 130 6.77 5.95 -8.12
CA TYR A 130 6.31 7.29 -8.48
C TYR A 130 6.31 8.23 -7.29
N ASN A 131 7.03 9.35 -7.47
CA ASN A 131 7.08 10.46 -6.53
C ASN A 131 6.66 11.77 -7.21
N GLU A 132 5.78 12.53 -6.55
CA GLU A 132 5.44 13.90 -6.92
C GLU A 132 5.40 14.77 -5.66
N LEU A 133 6.57 15.18 -5.20
CA LEU A 133 6.77 15.85 -3.92
C LEU A 133 5.98 17.17 -3.79
N LYS A 134 5.75 17.89 -4.90
CA LYS A 134 4.97 19.14 -4.92
C LYS A 134 3.53 18.93 -4.45
N ASN A 135 2.96 17.76 -4.73
CA ASN A 135 1.60 17.38 -4.36
C ASN A 135 1.57 16.41 -3.16
N GLY A 136 2.72 16.15 -2.51
CA GLY A 136 2.81 15.27 -1.36
C GLY A 136 2.57 13.80 -1.70
N ILE A 137 2.84 13.39 -2.96
CA ILE A 137 2.74 12.00 -3.38
C ILE A 137 4.11 11.36 -3.26
N TYR A 138 4.14 10.23 -2.56
CA TYR A 138 5.33 9.43 -2.36
C TYR A 138 5.14 8.05 -2.99
N GLU A 139 6.25 7.44 -3.37
CA GLU A 139 6.28 6.03 -3.73
C GLU A 139 5.79 5.18 -2.56
N THR A 140 5.08 4.09 -2.85
CA THR A 140 4.59 3.17 -1.82
C THR A 140 4.58 1.74 -2.33
N THR A 141 5.11 0.83 -1.53
CA THR A 141 5.09 -0.61 -1.78
C THR A 141 3.82 -1.29 -1.24
N GLU A 142 2.98 -0.60 -0.47
CA GLU A 142 1.79 -1.16 0.19
C GLU A 142 0.92 -2.02 -0.74
N PHE A 143 0.69 -1.54 -1.97
CA PHE A 143 -0.12 -2.29 -2.94
C PHE A 143 0.56 -3.56 -3.44
N LEU A 144 1.89 -3.55 -3.59
CA LEU A 144 2.67 -4.75 -3.90
C LEU A 144 2.70 -5.70 -2.71
N GLU A 145 2.81 -5.19 -1.51
CA GLU A 145 2.79 -6.00 -0.29
C GLU A 145 1.45 -6.72 -0.11
N LEU A 146 0.31 -6.05 -0.36
CA LEU A 146 -1.00 -6.71 -0.37
C LEU A 146 -1.07 -7.84 -1.41
N PHE A 147 -0.55 -7.60 -2.62
CA PHE A 147 -0.47 -8.63 -3.65
C PHE A 147 0.41 -9.81 -3.21
N LEU A 148 1.57 -9.54 -2.61
CA LEU A 148 2.50 -10.57 -2.14
C LEU A 148 1.95 -11.35 -0.95
N ARG A 149 1.20 -10.72 -0.06
CA ARG A 149 0.51 -11.41 1.04
C ARG A 149 -0.50 -12.42 0.52
N ASN A 150 -1.30 -12.04 -0.49
CA ASN A 150 -2.21 -13.00 -1.12
C ASN A 150 -1.45 -14.14 -1.80
N LEU A 151 -0.35 -13.84 -2.51
CA LEU A 151 0.46 -14.83 -3.22
C LEU A 151 1.19 -15.80 -2.27
N LEU A 152 1.80 -15.28 -1.19
CA LEU A 152 2.75 -16.04 -0.37
C LEU A 152 2.11 -16.61 0.90
N LEU A 153 1.09 -15.95 1.43
CA LEU A 153 0.43 -16.31 2.69
C LEU A 153 -1.00 -16.83 2.48
N GLY A 154 -1.52 -16.77 1.24
CA GLY A 154 -2.89 -17.17 0.95
C GLY A 154 -3.94 -16.23 1.58
N GLU A 155 -3.55 -14.97 1.87
CA GLU A 155 -4.50 -13.97 2.34
C GLU A 155 -5.45 -13.55 1.21
N GLU A 156 -6.65 -13.08 1.57
CA GLU A 156 -7.68 -12.63 0.63
C GLU A 156 -7.83 -11.11 0.63
N ASN A 157 -6.72 -10.38 0.55
CA ASN A 157 -6.76 -8.93 0.46
C ASN A 157 -7.39 -8.49 -0.86
N GLU A 158 -8.24 -7.47 -0.80
CA GLU A 158 -8.92 -6.98 -1.98
C GLU A 158 -8.00 -6.16 -2.88
N LEU A 159 -7.76 -6.62 -4.11
CA LEU A 159 -6.84 -6.02 -5.09
C LEU A 159 -7.58 -5.12 -6.09
N ARG A 160 -8.02 -3.93 -5.63
CA ARG A 160 -8.78 -2.98 -6.45
C ARG A 160 -7.87 -1.95 -7.14
N ASN A 161 -7.83 -1.97 -8.48
CA ASN A 161 -7.07 -0.99 -9.29
C ASN A 161 -7.43 0.48 -8.99
N ARG A 162 -8.69 0.75 -8.67
CA ARG A 162 -9.14 2.10 -8.32
C ARG A 162 -8.52 2.66 -7.05
N ALA A 163 -8.10 1.81 -6.11
CA ALA A 163 -7.43 2.24 -4.89
C ALA A 163 -6.04 2.83 -5.14
N LEU A 164 -5.39 2.40 -6.24
CA LEU A 164 -4.06 2.84 -6.61
C LEU A 164 -4.06 4.19 -7.37
N HIS A 165 -5.21 4.61 -7.92
CA HIS A 165 -5.29 5.78 -8.81
C HIS A 165 -5.13 7.09 -8.04
N LEU A 166 -4.23 7.98 -8.49
CA LEU A 166 -3.88 9.24 -7.81
C LEU A 166 -5.07 10.18 -7.62
N ARG A 167 -5.96 10.35 -8.58
CA ARG A 167 -7.13 11.24 -8.44
C ARG A 167 -7.99 10.92 -7.22
N ARG A 168 -8.11 9.65 -6.85
CA ARG A 168 -8.85 9.26 -5.63
C ARG A 168 -8.06 9.52 -4.37
N ALA A 169 -6.75 9.36 -4.39
CA ALA A 169 -5.90 9.75 -3.27
C ALA A 169 -6.03 11.26 -3.00
N PHE A 170 -6.03 12.11 -4.05
CA PHE A 170 -6.20 13.56 -3.92
C PHE A 170 -7.59 13.99 -3.43
N GLN A 171 -8.66 13.32 -3.86
CA GLN A 171 -10.00 13.61 -3.36
C GLN A 171 -10.13 13.36 -1.86
N ASN A 172 -9.35 12.42 -1.33
CA ASN A 172 -9.28 12.17 0.12
C ASN A 172 -8.40 13.18 0.86
N TYR A 173 -7.52 13.93 0.18
CA TYR A 173 -6.60 14.93 0.77
C TYR A 173 -7.02 16.38 0.58
N LYS A 174 -7.92 16.70 -0.35
CA LYS A 174 -8.48 18.06 -0.43
C LYS A 174 -9.33 18.32 0.80
N LYS A 175 -8.80 19.13 1.73
CA LYS A 175 -9.62 19.79 2.77
C LYS A 175 -10.82 20.43 2.08
N PRO A 176 -12.06 20.25 2.60
CA PRO A 176 -13.18 21.00 2.06
C PRO A 176 -12.88 22.49 2.23
N ASN A 177 -12.81 23.20 1.12
CA ASN A 177 -12.83 24.66 1.13
C ASN A 177 -14.13 25.08 1.79
N ILE A 178 -14.06 25.87 2.86
CA ILE A 178 -15.21 26.50 3.51
C ILE A 178 -15.66 27.62 2.57
N GLY A 179 -16.49 27.28 1.61
CA GLY A 179 -17.12 28.18 0.65
C GLY A 179 -18.38 27.51 0.13
N THR A 180 -19.51 27.96 0.65
CA THR A 180 -20.91 27.84 0.22
C THR A 180 -21.14 27.24 -1.17
N GLU A 181 -21.21 25.91 -1.30
CA GLU A 181 -21.98 25.22 -2.32
C GLU A 181 -22.59 23.94 -1.75
N LYS A 182 -23.89 23.75 -2.00
CA LYS A 182 -24.67 22.61 -1.52
C LYS A 182 -24.11 21.32 -2.11
N PRO A 183 -23.88 20.25 -1.32
CA PRO A 183 -23.40 18.99 -1.83
C PRO A 183 -24.43 18.35 -2.77
N ASN A 184 -23.97 17.89 -3.93
CA ASN A 184 -24.74 17.14 -4.90
C ASN A 184 -25.04 15.74 -4.32
N ILE A 185 -26.32 15.40 -4.17
CA ILE A 185 -26.83 14.22 -3.45
C ILE A 185 -26.36 12.89 -4.08
N ASP A 186 -25.94 12.87 -5.34
CA ASP A 186 -25.51 11.65 -6.03
C ASP A 186 -24.08 11.16 -5.65
N SER A 187 -23.25 12.05 -5.07
CA SER A 187 -21.93 11.65 -4.58
C SER A 187 -21.96 10.96 -3.20
N GLU A 188 -23.03 11.17 -2.41
CA GLU A 188 -23.18 10.52 -1.10
C GLU A 188 -23.65 9.06 -1.21
N ARG A 189 -24.43 8.69 -2.24
CA ARG A 189 -24.87 7.30 -2.44
C ARG A 189 -23.73 6.35 -2.81
N LEU A 190 -22.73 6.79 -3.57
CA LEU A 190 -21.54 6.01 -3.88
C LEU A 190 -20.60 5.81 -2.68
N TYR A 191 -20.69 6.69 -1.68
CA TYR A 191 -19.88 6.64 -0.46
C TYR A 191 -20.42 5.67 0.60
N VAL A 192 -21.71 5.35 0.56
CA VAL A 192 -22.37 4.52 1.58
C VAL A 192 -22.23 3.03 1.31
N GLU A 193 -22.10 2.60 0.06
CA GLU A 193 -21.96 1.18 -0.28
C GLU A 193 -20.53 0.64 -0.12
N ASP A 194 -19.49 1.48 -0.30
CA ASP A 194 -18.08 1.07 -0.09
C ASP A 194 -17.63 1.07 1.40
N VAL A 195 -18.49 1.50 2.32
CA VAL A 195 -18.18 1.60 3.77
C VAL A 195 -18.51 0.34 4.57
N LYS A 196 -19.06 -0.69 3.93
CA LYS A 196 -19.39 -1.97 4.58
C LYS A 196 -18.27 -3.01 4.47
N THR A 197 -17.02 -2.64 4.65
CA THR A 197 -15.98 -3.66 4.91
C THR A 197 -15.62 -3.62 6.38
N VAL A 198 -16.06 -4.63 7.01
CA VAL A 198 -16.10 -4.95 8.41
C VAL A 198 -14.82 -5.61 8.85
N TYR A 199 -14.28 -5.21 9.98
CA TYR A 199 -13.18 -5.90 10.65
C TYR A 199 -13.75 -6.89 11.68
N THR A 200 -13.53 -8.18 11.44
CA THR A 200 -13.84 -9.24 12.40
C THR A 200 -12.53 -9.72 13.04
N GLY A 201 -12.28 -9.27 14.23
CA GLY A 201 -11.13 -9.72 15.05
C GLY A 201 -11.40 -9.68 16.55
N SER A 202 -12.17 -8.76 17.02
CA SER A 202 -12.76 -8.80 18.36
C SER A 202 -14.21 -8.30 18.28
N ARG A 203 -15.07 -8.89 19.01
CA ARG A 203 -16.55 -8.83 19.03
C ARG A 203 -17.29 -7.51 18.72
N ARG A 204 -16.66 -6.46 18.14
CA ARG A 204 -17.31 -5.20 17.71
C ARG A 204 -16.59 -4.59 16.51
N GLU A 205 -17.35 -4.38 15.45
CA GLU A 205 -16.92 -3.80 14.18
C GLU A 205 -16.79 -2.27 14.28
N PHE A 206 -15.62 -1.73 13.87
CA PHE A 206 -15.43 -0.29 13.73
C PHE A 206 -15.54 0.13 12.25
N THR A 207 -16.19 1.27 12.00
CA THR A 207 -16.18 1.87 10.67
C THR A 207 -14.77 2.38 10.33
N LYS A 208 -14.43 2.44 9.05
CA LYS A 208 -13.16 3.02 8.57
C LYS A 208 -12.87 4.40 9.16
N LYS A 209 -13.92 5.22 9.33
CA LYS A 209 -13.83 6.53 9.97
C LYS A 209 -13.42 6.41 11.45
N THR A 210 -13.95 5.45 12.16
CA THR A 210 -13.58 5.20 13.57
C THR A 210 -12.13 4.74 13.67
N VAL A 211 -11.70 3.80 12.82
CA VAL A 211 -10.30 3.34 12.77
C VAL A 211 -9.35 4.48 12.45
N PHE A 212 -9.70 5.35 11.50
CA PHE A 212 -8.91 6.55 11.20
C PHE A 212 -8.77 7.47 12.41
N HIS A 213 -9.86 7.69 13.17
CA HIS A 213 -9.79 8.49 14.39
C HIS A 213 -8.93 7.84 15.47
N ILE A 214 -9.00 6.50 15.62
CA ILE A 214 -8.12 5.75 16.52
C ILE A 214 -6.66 5.93 16.14
N LYS A 215 -6.31 5.72 14.87
CA LYS A 215 -4.94 5.92 14.36
C LYS A 215 -4.43 7.34 14.62
N LYS A 216 -5.24 8.35 14.37
CA LYS A 216 -4.88 9.75 14.58
C LYS A 216 -4.67 10.08 16.05
N MET A 217 -5.53 9.58 16.94
CA MET A 217 -5.36 9.73 18.39
C MET A 217 -4.14 8.96 18.89
N TYR A 218 -3.92 7.75 18.39
CA TYR A 218 -2.76 6.94 18.80
C TYR A 218 -1.44 7.57 18.36
N ALA A 219 -1.37 8.14 17.15
CA ALA A 219 -0.20 8.88 16.69
C ALA A 219 0.10 10.12 17.56
N ALA A 220 -0.94 10.77 18.10
CA ALA A 220 -0.79 11.95 18.96
C ALA A 220 -0.44 11.61 20.41
N PHE A 221 -1.03 10.55 20.98
CA PHE A 221 -0.93 10.26 22.40
C PHE A 221 -0.09 9.02 22.74
N GLY A 222 0.01 8.04 21.83
CA GLY A 222 0.65 6.75 22.10
C GLY A 222 0.03 6.02 23.29
N VAL A 223 0.68 4.97 23.79
CA VAL A 223 0.18 4.17 24.92
C VAL A 223 0.47 4.79 26.30
N LYS A 224 1.42 5.69 26.41
CA LYS A 224 1.89 6.24 27.70
C LYS A 224 1.17 7.51 28.12
N SER A 225 0.67 8.30 27.18
CA SER A 225 0.07 9.60 27.48
C SER A 225 -1.36 9.46 27.98
N ILE A 226 -1.72 10.32 28.91
CA ILE A 226 -3.07 10.45 29.43
C ILE A 226 -3.76 11.59 28.70
N PHE A 227 -4.95 11.35 28.17
CA PHE A 227 -5.73 12.34 27.42
C PHE A 227 -7.18 12.35 27.89
N GLY A 228 -7.85 13.46 27.67
CA GLY A 228 -9.28 13.61 27.93
C GLY A 228 -10.06 13.97 26.65
N ARG A 229 -11.34 14.31 26.82
CA ARG A 229 -12.20 14.70 25.72
C ARG A 229 -11.64 15.90 24.95
N SER A 230 -11.25 16.97 25.65
CA SER A 230 -10.74 18.20 25.03
C SER A 230 -9.47 17.95 24.20
N ASP A 231 -8.60 17.06 24.70
CA ASP A 231 -7.37 16.68 24.00
C ASP A 231 -7.70 15.93 22.71
N ALA A 232 -8.68 15.01 22.76
CA ALA A 232 -9.18 14.27 21.61
C ALA A 232 -9.91 15.19 20.60
N GLU A 233 -10.71 16.16 21.08
CA GLU A 233 -11.34 17.19 20.23
C GLU A 233 -10.30 17.99 19.45
N ALA A 234 -9.24 18.44 20.10
CA ALA A 234 -8.16 19.20 19.47
C ALA A 234 -7.43 18.38 18.39
N VAL A 235 -7.15 17.11 18.67
CA VAL A 235 -6.46 16.21 17.72
C VAL A 235 -7.37 15.86 16.53
N LEU A 236 -8.65 15.55 16.78
CA LEU A 236 -9.55 15.04 15.75
C LEU A 236 -10.28 16.13 14.96
N GLY A 237 -10.42 17.33 15.54
CA GLY A 237 -11.27 18.40 14.98
C GLY A 237 -12.76 18.09 15.03
N LEU A 238 -13.20 17.27 15.98
CA LEU A 238 -14.60 16.87 16.14
C LEU A 238 -15.31 17.76 17.18
N LYS A 239 -16.65 17.85 17.07
CA LYS A 239 -17.49 18.49 18.09
C LYS A 239 -17.54 17.64 19.37
N ALA A 240 -17.78 18.28 20.53
CA ALA A 240 -17.80 17.66 21.85
C ALA A 240 -18.69 16.40 21.94
N THR A 241 -19.88 16.45 21.33
CA THR A 241 -20.83 15.32 21.30
C THR A 241 -20.27 14.12 20.56
N SER A 242 -19.74 14.35 19.34
CA SER A 242 -19.16 13.29 18.49
C SER A 242 -17.90 12.69 19.13
N THR A 243 -17.08 13.51 19.79
CA THR A 243 -15.91 13.04 20.52
C THR A 243 -16.29 12.20 21.72
N SER A 244 -17.33 12.61 22.48
CA SER A 244 -17.82 11.83 23.61
C SER A 244 -18.39 10.47 23.19
N GLU A 245 -19.12 10.41 22.08
CA GLU A 245 -19.63 9.16 21.51
C GLU A 245 -18.50 8.24 21.05
N LEU A 246 -17.48 8.80 20.40
CA LEU A 246 -16.30 8.06 20.00
C LEU A 246 -15.58 7.47 21.21
N LEU A 247 -15.25 8.30 22.21
CA LEU A 247 -14.58 7.84 23.44
C LEU A 247 -15.39 6.76 24.17
N LYS A 248 -16.71 6.86 24.19
CA LYS A 248 -17.58 5.83 24.75
C LYS A 248 -17.43 4.50 23.98
N LYS A 249 -17.46 4.54 22.65
CA LYS A 249 -17.26 3.35 21.81
C LYS A 249 -15.88 2.72 22.04
N LEU A 250 -14.82 3.54 22.16
CA LEU A 250 -13.46 3.06 22.41
C LEU A 250 -13.30 2.43 23.80
N LEU A 251 -13.99 2.98 24.83
CA LEU A 251 -14.05 2.40 26.16
C LEU A 251 -14.76 1.06 26.17
N GLU A 252 -15.93 0.97 25.52
CA GLU A 252 -16.71 -0.26 25.42
C GLU A 252 -15.93 -1.36 24.67
N ALA A 253 -15.12 -0.99 23.70
CA ALA A 253 -14.25 -1.88 22.94
C ALA A 253 -12.91 -2.16 23.63
N LYS A 254 -12.67 -1.58 24.82
CA LYS A 254 -11.43 -1.68 25.60
C LYS A 254 -10.17 -1.11 24.91
N ILE A 255 -10.31 -0.41 23.79
CA ILE A 255 -9.21 0.27 23.08
C ILE A 255 -8.54 1.32 23.96
N ILE A 256 -9.33 2.00 24.77
CA ILE A 256 -8.87 2.93 25.81
C ILE A 256 -9.38 2.47 27.17
N LYS A 257 -8.64 2.82 28.22
CA LYS A 257 -9.02 2.54 29.62
C LYS A 257 -8.96 3.83 30.45
N PRO A 258 -9.88 3.98 31.45
CA PRO A 258 -9.83 5.12 32.35
C PRO A 258 -8.59 5.08 33.22
N VAL A 259 -8.08 6.25 33.60
CA VAL A 259 -6.89 6.39 34.45
C VAL A 259 -7.33 6.95 35.80
N SER A 260 -7.04 6.22 36.87
CA SER A 260 -7.31 6.65 38.25
C SER A 260 -6.32 7.73 38.68
N GLY A 261 -6.73 8.68 39.52
CA GLY A 261 -5.87 9.74 40.09
C GLY A 261 -5.81 11.03 39.27
N TYR A 262 -6.38 11.09 38.05
CA TYR A 262 -6.36 12.26 37.16
C TYR A 262 -7.71 12.91 36.91
N GLY A 263 -8.71 12.59 37.74
CA GLY A 263 -10.08 13.07 37.59
C GLY A 263 -10.93 12.24 36.61
N LYS A 264 -12.25 12.53 36.56
CA LYS A 264 -13.18 11.84 35.66
C LYS A 264 -12.90 12.22 34.19
N GLY A 265 -13.00 11.26 33.28
CA GLY A 265 -12.87 11.51 31.83
C GLY A 265 -11.43 11.60 31.33
N LYS A 266 -10.48 11.01 32.03
CA LYS A 266 -9.09 10.82 31.59
C LYS A 266 -8.85 9.37 31.22
N TYR A 267 -8.21 9.17 30.08
CA TYR A 267 -8.03 7.88 29.41
C TYR A 267 -6.59 7.68 28.95
N ARG A 268 -6.21 6.44 28.73
CA ARG A 268 -5.01 6.06 27.99
C ARG A 268 -5.33 4.88 27.07
N PHE A 269 -4.55 4.67 26.03
CA PHE A 269 -4.68 3.50 25.19
C PHE A 269 -4.31 2.21 25.93
N SER A 270 -5.01 1.12 25.62
CA SER A 270 -4.66 -0.24 26.03
C SER A 270 -3.61 -0.77 25.07
N GLU A 271 -2.51 -1.33 25.58
CA GLU A 271 -1.36 -1.75 24.73
C GLU A 271 -1.71 -2.87 23.75
N ILE A 272 -2.50 -3.84 24.20
CA ILE A 272 -2.83 -5.04 23.39
C ILE A 272 -3.97 -4.69 22.43
N GLU A 273 -5.08 -4.20 22.92
CA GLU A 273 -6.30 -3.98 22.13
C GLU A 273 -6.15 -2.86 21.09
N VAL A 274 -5.31 -1.85 21.37
CA VAL A 274 -5.04 -0.80 20.38
C VAL A 274 -4.14 -1.31 19.28
N LEU A 275 -3.16 -2.16 19.58
CA LEU A 275 -2.30 -2.79 18.58
C LEU A 275 -3.11 -3.73 17.68
N GLU A 276 -4.07 -4.47 18.23
CA GLU A 276 -5.00 -5.27 17.42
C GLU A 276 -5.76 -4.41 16.40
N VAL A 277 -6.29 -3.24 16.80
CA VAL A 277 -7.00 -2.32 15.90
C VAL A 277 -6.05 -1.62 14.90
N LEU A 278 -4.81 -1.38 15.31
CA LEU A 278 -3.80 -0.73 14.46
C LEU A 278 -3.10 -1.72 13.53
N CYS A 279 -2.91 -2.96 13.98
CA CYS A 279 -2.29 -4.06 13.24
C CYS A 279 -3.32 -4.91 12.46
N GLU A 280 -4.63 -4.85 12.84
CA GLU A 280 -5.69 -5.42 12.02
C GLU A 280 -5.79 -4.60 10.72
N LYS A 281 -5.00 -5.01 9.75
CA LYS A 281 -4.97 -4.59 8.34
C LYS A 281 -4.35 -3.20 8.08
N GLN A 282 -3.02 -3.21 8.03
CA GLN A 282 -2.35 -2.48 6.96
C GLN A 282 -2.58 -3.18 5.63
#